data_faf4f9856b8def0241d3697f25599e96
#
_entry.id   faf4f9856b8def0241d3697f25599e96
#
_cell.length_a   1.000
_cell.length_b   1.000
_cell.length_c   1.000
_cell.angle_alpha   90.00
_cell.angle_beta   90.00
_cell.angle_gamma   90.00
#
_symmetry.space_group_name_H-M   'P 1'
#
loop_
_entity.id
_entity.type
_entity.pdbx_description
1 polymer ?
#
loop_
_entity_poly.entity_id
_entity_poly.type
_entity_poly.pdbx_seq_one_letter_code
_entity_poly.pdbx_strand_id
1 'polypeptide(L)'
;MIRKAKAVWRGTGRDGNGGLSTDSGVLASTPYSFKTRFENEKGTNPEELIAAAHAGCFTMALAFGMQMAGLTPTELSTEAAVTLEPEGKGFRISRSALTLRAKVPNLDEAKFVELAKGR
;
A
#
# COMPACT_ATOMS: atom_id res chain seq x y z
N MET A 1 19.06 6.53 3.14
CA MET A 1 18.58 5.14 3.40
C MET A 1 18.02 4.57 2.11
N ILE A 2 18.50 3.38 1.72
CA ILE A 2 18.07 2.73 0.48
C ILE A 2 17.42 1.39 0.83
N ARG A 3 16.28 1.13 0.23
CA ARG A 3 15.58 -0.17 0.31
C ARG A 3 15.38 -0.66 -1.11
N LYS A 4 15.62 -1.94 -1.36
CA LYS A 4 15.60 -2.48 -2.72
C LYS A 4 14.66 -3.67 -2.85
N ALA A 5 14.10 -3.78 -4.04
CA ALA A 5 13.32 -4.93 -4.46
C ALA A 5 13.67 -5.22 -5.91
N LYS A 6 13.35 -6.42 -6.36
CA LYS A 6 13.67 -6.88 -7.70
C LYS A 6 12.50 -7.67 -8.27
N ALA A 7 12.31 -7.55 -9.58
CA ALA A 7 11.35 -8.36 -10.32
C ALA A 7 12.05 -9.07 -11.46
N VAL A 8 11.70 -10.32 -11.66
CA VAL A 8 12.17 -11.12 -12.80
C VAL A 8 10.93 -11.61 -13.54
N TRP A 9 10.90 -11.41 -14.85
CA TRP A 9 9.81 -11.86 -15.70
C TRP A 9 10.32 -12.79 -16.78
N ARG A 10 9.56 -13.85 -17.09
CA ARG A 10 9.90 -14.80 -18.15
C ARG A 10 8.68 -15.03 -19.02
N GLY A 11 8.87 -14.89 -20.32
CA GLY A 11 7.80 -15.10 -21.30
C GLY A 11 7.14 -13.82 -21.74
N THR A 12 6.02 -13.94 -22.45
CA THR A 12 5.25 -12.78 -22.91
C THR A 12 4.50 -12.14 -21.76
N GLY A 13 4.07 -10.91 -21.95
CA GLY A 13 3.32 -10.21 -20.89
C GLY A 13 2.04 -10.91 -20.49
N ARG A 14 1.36 -11.53 -21.43
CA ARG A 14 0.08 -12.22 -21.16
C ARG A 14 0.26 -13.64 -20.63
N ASP A 15 1.18 -14.39 -21.22
CA ASP A 15 1.30 -15.83 -20.94
C ASP A 15 2.49 -16.18 -20.07
N GLY A 16 3.36 -15.21 -19.80
CA GLY A 16 4.53 -15.41 -18.96
C GLY A 16 4.21 -15.35 -17.46
N ASN A 17 5.26 -15.39 -16.68
CA ASN A 17 5.13 -15.26 -15.23
C ASN A 17 6.34 -14.54 -14.65
N GLY A 18 6.16 -13.98 -13.47
CA GLY A 18 7.21 -13.25 -12.79
C GLY A 18 7.35 -13.61 -11.34
N GLY A 19 8.42 -13.12 -10.75
CA GLY A 19 8.69 -13.25 -9.33
C GLY A 19 9.18 -11.93 -8.77
N LEU A 20 8.69 -11.59 -7.59
CA LEU A 20 9.07 -10.39 -6.86
C LEU A 20 9.88 -10.77 -5.64
N SER A 21 10.97 -10.04 -5.40
CA SER A 21 11.81 -10.29 -4.23
C SER A 21 12.20 -8.98 -3.57
N THR A 22 12.29 -9.01 -2.25
CA THR A 22 12.77 -7.87 -1.47
C THR A 22 14.06 -8.25 -0.77
N ASP A 23 14.89 -7.26 -0.47
CA ASP A 23 16.15 -7.51 0.24
C ASP A 23 15.91 -8.13 1.62
N SER A 24 14.77 -7.82 2.26
CA SER A 24 14.41 -8.40 3.55
C SER A 24 14.03 -9.88 3.48
N GLY A 25 13.72 -10.38 2.27
CA GLY A 25 13.22 -11.74 2.09
C GLY A 25 11.74 -11.91 2.38
N VAL A 26 11.02 -10.85 2.75
CA VAL A 26 9.56 -10.92 2.97
C VAL A 26 8.85 -11.35 1.70
N LEU A 27 9.28 -10.84 0.55
CA LEU A 27 8.93 -11.41 -0.74
C LEU A 27 10.16 -12.15 -1.26
N ALA A 28 10.01 -13.40 -1.63
CA ALA A 28 11.10 -14.25 -2.09
C ALA A 28 10.65 -15.01 -3.33
N SER A 29 10.96 -14.45 -4.51
CA SER A 29 10.48 -14.95 -5.80
C SER A 29 8.97 -15.14 -5.80
N THR A 30 8.27 -14.23 -5.15
CA THR A 30 6.83 -14.31 -4.96
C THR A 30 6.12 -14.15 -6.30
N PRO A 31 5.30 -15.13 -6.72
CA PRO A 31 4.73 -15.14 -8.06
C PRO A 31 3.75 -14.00 -8.32
N TYR A 32 3.80 -13.45 -9.52
CA TYR A 32 2.75 -12.59 -10.05
C TYR A 32 2.64 -12.80 -11.56
N SER A 33 1.49 -12.46 -12.12
CA SER A 33 1.21 -12.71 -13.54
C SER A 33 0.17 -11.74 -14.05
N PHE A 34 -0.15 -11.84 -15.34
CA PHE A 34 -1.25 -11.08 -15.92
C PHE A 34 -2.56 -11.39 -15.18
N LYS A 35 -2.81 -12.65 -14.86
CA LYS A 35 -4.04 -13.08 -14.18
C LYS A 35 -4.14 -12.56 -12.74
N THR A 36 -3.04 -12.52 -12.01
CA THR A 36 -3.06 -11.99 -10.64
C THR A 36 -3.21 -10.47 -10.61
N ARG A 37 -2.83 -9.79 -11.69
CA ARG A 37 -2.90 -8.34 -11.80
C ARG A 37 -4.23 -7.85 -12.37
N PHE A 38 -4.69 -8.46 -13.46
CA PHE A 38 -5.85 -7.97 -14.22
C PHE A 38 -7.09 -8.87 -14.12
N GLU A 39 -6.93 -10.06 -13.60
CA GLU A 39 -8.03 -11.01 -13.36
C GLU A 39 -8.04 -11.33 -11.86
N ASN A 40 -8.99 -12.12 -11.42
CA ASN A 40 -9.13 -12.43 -9.99
C ASN A 40 -8.41 -13.71 -9.56
N GLU A 41 -7.29 -14.05 -10.19
CA GLU A 41 -6.51 -15.19 -9.78
C GLU A 41 -5.84 -14.89 -8.43
N LYS A 42 -5.83 -15.88 -7.55
CA LYS A 42 -5.24 -15.76 -6.23
C LYS A 42 -3.73 -15.52 -6.31
N GLY A 43 -3.24 -14.54 -5.56
CA GLY A 43 -1.84 -14.16 -5.53
C GLY A 43 -1.71 -12.67 -5.34
N THR A 44 -0.48 -12.18 -5.39
CA THR A 44 -0.23 -10.74 -5.26
C THR A 44 -0.05 -10.08 -6.62
N ASN A 45 -0.03 -8.75 -6.60
CA ASN A 45 0.21 -7.91 -7.77
C ASN A 45 0.82 -6.58 -7.33
N PRO A 46 1.38 -5.81 -8.27
CA PRO A 46 2.01 -4.53 -7.92
C PRO A 46 1.08 -3.53 -7.24
N GLU A 47 -0.18 -3.47 -7.66
CA GLU A 47 -1.14 -2.50 -7.11
C GLU A 47 -1.48 -2.81 -5.65
N GLU A 48 -1.62 -4.08 -5.31
CA GLU A 48 -1.83 -4.51 -3.93
C GLU A 48 -0.63 -4.16 -3.06
N LEU A 49 0.58 -4.33 -3.57
CA LEU A 49 1.80 -3.99 -2.85
C LEU A 49 1.94 -2.48 -2.65
N ILE A 50 1.55 -1.67 -3.64
CA ILE A 50 1.49 -0.22 -3.50
C ILE A 50 0.46 0.15 -2.43
N ALA A 51 -0.69 -0.50 -2.41
CA ALA A 51 -1.72 -0.27 -1.40
C ALA A 51 -1.17 -0.56 0.01
N ALA A 52 -0.48 -1.68 0.19
CA ALA A 52 0.13 -2.03 1.46
C ALA A 52 1.17 -1.00 1.90
N ALA A 53 2.02 -0.56 0.97
CA ALA A 53 3.04 0.45 1.24
C ALA A 53 2.42 1.79 1.63
N HIS A 54 1.39 2.23 0.91
CA HIS A 54 0.72 3.49 1.18
C HIS A 54 0.01 3.45 2.54
N ALA A 55 -0.73 2.38 2.82
CA ALA A 55 -1.40 2.21 4.11
C ALA A 55 -0.39 2.22 5.27
N GLY A 56 0.71 1.49 5.13
CA GLY A 56 1.74 1.42 6.16
C GLY A 56 2.43 2.76 6.41
N CYS A 57 2.81 3.45 5.36
CA CYS A 57 3.46 4.75 5.45
C CYS A 57 2.54 5.80 6.10
N PHE A 58 1.31 5.90 5.63
CA PHE A 58 0.32 6.83 6.16
C PHE A 58 0.06 6.59 7.65
N THR A 59 -0.17 5.32 8.02
CA THR A 59 -0.51 4.95 9.40
C THR A 59 0.63 5.29 10.36
N MET A 60 1.86 4.97 10.00
CA MET A 60 3.02 5.29 10.84
C MET A 60 3.24 6.80 10.95
N ALA A 61 3.10 7.53 9.84
CA ALA A 61 3.23 8.99 9.86
C ALA A 61 2.20 9.63 10.79
N LEU A 62 0.96 9.12 10.77
CA LEU A 62 -0.09 9.59 11.67
C LEU A 62 0.24 9.27 13.12
N ALA A 63 0.76 8.07 13.39
CA ALA A 63 1.17 7.69 14.75
C ALA A 63 2.24 8.64 15.30
N PHE A 64 3.23 9.00 14.48
CA PHE A 64 4.23 9.99 14.87
C PHE A 64 3.63 11.38 15.10
N GLY A 65 2.68 11.79 14.24
CA GLY A 65 1.99 13.06 14.44
C GLY A 65 1.21 13.11 15.74
N MET A 66 0.56 12.01 16.10
CA MET A 66 -0.16 11.91 17.38
C MET A 66 0.82 11.94 18.56
N GLN A 67 1.94 11.24 18.47
CA GLN A 67 2.97 11.27 19.49
C GLN A 67 3.46 12.69 19.73
N MET A 68 3.71 13.46 18.68
CA MET A 68 4.15 14.85 18.78
C MET A 68 3.08 15.74 19.41
N ALA A 69 1.81 15.37 19.29
CA ALA A 69 0.70 16.08 19.92
C ALA A 69 0.40 15.58 21.34
N GLY A 70 1.22 14.69 21.89
CA GLY A 70 1.05 14.15 23.23
C GLY A 70 0.00 13.04 23.33
N LEU A 71 -0.36 12.42 22.20
CA LEU A 71 -1.38 11.37 22.16
C LEU A 71 -0.71 10.01 21.92
N THR A 72 -1.28 8.97 22.52
CA THR A 72 -0.84 7.59 22.33
C THR A 72 -1.99 6.78 21.77
N PRO A 73 -1.96 6.45 20.46
CA PRO A 73 -3.03 5.64 19.88
C PRO A 73 -3.05 4.24 20.49
N THR A 74 -4.24 3.74 20.79
CA THR A 74 -4.42 2.34 21.15
C THR A 74 -4.33 1.48 19.89
N GLU A 75 -4.92 1.96 18.81
CA GLU A 75 -4.89 1.27 17.53
C GLU A 75 -5.21 2.23 16.40
N LEU A 76 -4.46 2.11 15.31
CA LEU A 76 -4.73 2.80 14.06
C LEU A 76 -4.84 1.74 12.97
N SER A 77 -5.92 1.76 12.21
CA SER A 77 -6.15 0.81 11.13
C SER A 77 -6.47 1.57 9.86
N THR A 78 -5.71 1.32 8.80
CA THR A 78 -5.87 2.00 7.52
C THR A 78 -6.00 0.99 6.40
N GLU A 79 -7.02 1.17 5.57
CA GLU A 79 -7.17 0.42 4.33
C GLU A 79 -6.88 1.37 3.17
N ALA A 80 -6.04 0.94 2.23
CA ALA A 80 -5.77 1.68 1.00
C ALA A 80 -6.38 0.91 -0.17
N ALA A 81 -7.19 1.58 -0.97
CA ALA A 81 -7.77 1.02 -2.18
C ALA A 81 -7.15 1.72 -3.39
N VAL A 82 -6.28 1.00 -4.08
CA VAL A 82 -5.57 1.50 -5.26
C VAL A 82 -6.33 1.13 -6.51
N THR A 83 -6.63 2.13 -7.35
CA THR A 83 -7.36 1.95 -8.59
C THR A 83 -6.42 2.04 -9.78
N LEU A 84 -6.49 1.02 -10.63
CA LEU A 84 -5.76 0.95 -11.90
C LEU A 84 -6.74 1.15 -13.04
N GLU A 85 -6.46 2.11 -13.92
CA GLU A 85 -7.33 2.43 -15.05
C GLU A 85 -6.58 2.39 -16.36
N PRO A 86 -7.25 2.00 -17.46
CA PRO A 86 -6.65 2.08 -18.80
C PRO A 86 -6.35 3.53 -19.16
N GLU A 87 -5.19 3.74 -19.78
CA GLU A 87 -4.79 5.04 -20.32
C GLU A 87 -4.03 4.81 -21.62
N GLY A 88 -4.61 5.21 -22.72
CA GLY A 88 -4.04 4.95 -24.06
C GLY A 88 -3.85 3.45 -24.29
N LYS A 89 -2.62 3.02 -24.58
CA LYS A 89 -2.28 1.60 -24.75
C LYS A 89 -1.79 0.95 -23.48
N GLY A 90 -1.74 1.69 -22.39
CA GLY A 90 -1.24 1.21 -21.12
C GLY A 90 -2.26 1.43 -19.99
N PHE A 91 -1.74 1.51 -18.78
CA PHE A 91 -2.54 1.67 -17.57
C PHE A 91 -1.87 2.71 -16.68
N ARG A 92 -2.68 3.32 -15.81
CA ARG A 92 -2.16 4.20 -14.76
C ARG A 92 -2.87 3.95 -13.44
N ILE A 93 -2.17 4.24 -12.36
CA ILE A 93 -2.80 4.29 -11.04
C ILE A 93 -3.47 5.65 -10.93
N SER A 94 -4.79 5.68 -10.91
CA SER A 94 -5.57 6.92 -10.90
C SER A 94 -5.96 7.38 -9.51
N ARG A 95 -5.91 6.49 -8.53
CA ARG A 95 -6.40 6.79 -7.19
C ARG A 95 -5.84 5.82 -6.17
N SER A 96 -5.56 6.34 -4.97
CA SER A 96 -5.34 5.53 -3.78
C SER A 96 -6.22 6.13 -2.69
N ALA A 97 -7.33 5.45 -2.37
CA ALA A 97 -8.28 5.91 -1.38
C ALA A 97 -7.97 5.29 -0.02
N LEU A 98 -7.83 6.13 1.00
CA LEU A 98 -7.53 5.68 2.35
C LEU A 98 -8.77 5.74 3.24
N THR A 99 -9.04 4.66 3.96
CA THR A 99 -10.07 4.60 4.98
C THR A 99 -9.38 4.32 6.31
N LEU A 100 -9.52 5.25 7.25
CA LEU A 100 -8.83 5.20 8.52
C LEU A 100 -9.79 5.01 9.68
N ARG A 101 -9.45 4.11 10.59
CA ARG A 101 -10.13 3.93 11.87
C ARG A 101 -9.09 4.09 12.98
N ALA A 102 -9.43 4.89 13.98
CA ALA A 102 -8.50 5.19 15.07
C ALA A 102 -9.17 4.99 16.43
N LYS A 103 -8.42 4.41 17.34
CA LYS A 103 -8.80 4.30 18.76
C LYS A 103 -7.72 5.02 19.55
N VAL A 104 -8.01 6.27 19.95
CA VAL A 104 -7.02 7.13 20.59
C VAL A 104 -7.65 7.82 21.79
N PRO A 105 -7.17 7.53 23.02
CA PRO A 105 -7.66 8.22 24.21
C PRO A 105 -7.40 9.73 24.10
N ASN A 106 -8.35 10.52 24.59
CA ASN A 106 -8.22 11.98 24.68
C ASN A 106 -8.13 12.72 23.33
N LEU A 107 -8.57 12.07 22.26
CA LEU A 107 -8.58 12.68 20.94
C LEU A 107 -10.00 13.17 20.60
N ASP A 108 -10.13 14.45 20.25
CA ASP A 108 -11.40 14.96 19.71
C ASP A 108 -11.40 14.86 18.18
N GLU A 109 -12.59 14.94 17.58
CA GLU A 109 -12.77 14.77 16.15
C GLU A 109 -12.04 15.84 15.33
N ALA A 110 -12.07 17.09 15.77
CA ALA A 110 -11.40 18.19 15.07
C ALA A 110 -9.88 17.98 15.02
N LYS A 111 -9.29 17.57 16.14
CA LYS A 111 -7.86 17.29 16.24
C LYS A 111 -7.49 16.09 15.38
N PHE A 112 -8.34 15.06 15.36
CA PHE A 112 -8.14 13.89 14.51
C PHE A 112 -8.07 14.26 13.02
N VAL A 113 -9.02 15.06 12.55
CA VAL A 113 -9.06 15.51 11.15
C VAL A 113 -7.83 16.32 10.81
N GLU A 114 -7.41 17.23 11.70
CA GLU A 114 -6.21 18.04 11.51
C GLU A 114 -4.96 17.17 11.35
N LEU A 115 -4.77 16.19 12.23
CA LEU A 115 -3.62 15.30 12.20
C LEU A 115 -3.62 14.41 10.95
N ALA A 116 -4.78 13.87 10.57
CA ALA A 116 -4.91 13.02 9.40
C ALA A 116 -4.60 13.78 8.11
N LYS A 117 -5.07 15.03 7.99
CA LYS A 117 -4.82 15.86 6.80
C LYS A 117 -3.35 16.21 6.61
N GLY A 118 -2.57 16.23 7.67
CA GLY A 118 -1.15 16.55 7.60
C GLY A 118 -0.27 15.38 7.11
N ARG A 119 -0.85 14.26 6.68
CA ARG A 119 -0.08 13.04 6.34
C ARG A 119 -0.20 12.60 4.86
#